data_41451a8e196606906684b721eec26f11
#
_entry.id   41451a8e196606906684b721eec26f11
#
_cell.length_a   1.000
_cell.length_b   1.000
_cell.length_c   1.000
_cell.angle_alpha   90.00
_cell.angle_beta   90.00
_cell.angle_gamma   90.00
#
_symmetry.space_group_name_H-M   'P 1'
#
loop_
_entity.id
_entity.type
_entity.pdbx_description
1 polymer ?
#
loop_
_entity_poly.entity_id
_entity_poly.type
_entity_poly.pdbx_seq_one_letter_code
_entity_poly.pdbx_strand_id
1 'polypeptide(L)'
;LAEAEKIGAKVINLNDDPVPKIKAATDGRGADVVMEVVGHTDALLLALDLIRPWGQISSIGVHTEKIEMNGLMLYGKNVTMSFGRCPVRSIFEDALEVLVKEQKKVAFLCGKTMPLEDAPKAYEDFEARKVHKIVFKMGGEKTGQSIEEKVK
;
A
#
# COMPACT_ATOMS: atom_id res chain seq x y z
N LEU A 1 7.76 0.60 7.86
CA LEU A 1 7.07 -0.23 8.87
C LEU A 1 6.63 0.60 10.08
N ALA A 2 7.50 1.45 10.66
CA ALA A 2 7.18 2.23 11.87
C ALA A 2 5.90 3.08 11.75
N GLU A 3 5.66 3.74 10.60
CA GLU A 3 4.44 4.52 10.40
C GLU A 3 3.18 3.64 10.31
N ALA A 4 3.30 2.46 9.71
CA ALA A 4 2.19 1.50 9.67
C ALA A 4 1.84 0.96 11.07
N GLU A 5 2.86 0.72 11.90
CA GLU A 5 2.68 0.26 13.27
C GLU A 5 2.01 1.32 14.15
N LYS A 6 2.37 2.61 13.99
CA LYS A 6 1.73 3.73 14.70
C LYS A 6 0.23 3.83 14.44
N ILE A 7 -0.23 3.46 13.27
CA ILE A 7 -1.66 3.47 12.90
C ILE A 7 -2.38 2.16 13.21
N GLY A 8 -1.71 1.22 13.91
CA GLY A 8 -2.29 -0.02 14.42
C GLY A 8 -2.12 -1.25 13.55
N ALA A 9 -1.33 -1.18 12.47
CA ALA A 9 -1.01 -2.35 11.67
C ALA A 9 0.00 -3.26 12.39
N LYS A 10 -0.20 -4.57 12.30
CA LYS A 10 0.84 -5.55 12.65
C LYS A 10 1.83 -5.63 11.50
N VAL A 11 3.08 -5.27 11.75
CA VAL A 11 4.10 -5.20 10.70
C VAL A 11 5.00 -6.43 10.70
N ILE A 12 5.36 -6.89 9.52
CA ILE A 12 6.32 -7.97 9.32
C ILE A 12 7.32 -7.49 8.26
N ASN A 13 8.60 -7.54 8.59
CA ASN A 13 9.63 -7.27 7.59
C ASN A 13 9.70 -8.46 6.62
N LEU A 14 9.83 -8.18 5.32
CA LEU A 14 9.95 -9.21 4.29
C LEU A 14 11.15 -10.16 4.56
N ASN A 15 12.25 -9.62 5.10
CA ASN A 15 13.45 -10.40 5.41
C ASN A 15 13.29 -11.33 6.63
N ASP A 16 12.18 -11.21 7.35
CA ASP A 16 11.91 -11.98 8.58
C ASP A 16 11.02 -13.20 8.32
N ASP A 17 11.00 -13.71 7.11
CA ASP A 17 10.16 -14.84 6.70
C ASP A 17 8.68 -14.65 7.09
N PRO A 18 7.89 -13.95 6.28
CA PRO A 18 6.52 -13.59 6.63
C PRO A 18 5.56 -14.79 6.67
N VAL A 19 5.84 -15.87 5.92
CA VAL A 19 4.91 -17.00 5.79
C VAL A 19 4.64 -17.71 7.13
N PRO A 20 5.64 -18.18 7.90
CA PRO A 20 5.39 -18.79 9.19
C PRO A 20 4.77 -17.82 10.20
N LYS A 21 5.10 -16.52 10.14
CA LYS A 21 4.50 -15.53 11.04
C LYS A 21 3.00 -15.34 10.77
N ILE A 22 2.58 -15.28 9.50
CA ILE A 22 1.16 -15.21 9.14
C ILE A 22 0.45 -16.51 9.52
N LYS A 23 1.05 -17.67 9.28
CA LYS A 23 0.47 -18.95 9.69
C LYS A 23 0.29 -19.02 11.21
N ALA A 24 1.28 -18.61 11.98
CA ALA A 24 1.17 -18.56 13.45
C ALA A 24 0.05 -17.63 13.93
N ALA A 25 -0.15 -16.50 13.26
CA ALA A 25 -1.21 -15.54 13.58
C ALA A 25 -2.62 -15.98 13.12
N THR A 26 -2.73 -17.08 12.38
CA THR A 26 -3.97 -17.57 11.76
C THR A 26 -4.22 -19.07 12.04
N ASP A 27 -3.73 -19.57 13.15
CA ASP A 27 -3.87 -20.97 13.57
C ASP A 27 -3.42 -21.99 12.48
N GLY A 28 -2.32 -21.66 11.80
CA GLY A 28 -1.73 -22.47 10.74
C GLY A 28 -2.40 -22.37 9.36
N ARG A 29 -3.55 -21.67 9.26
CA ARG A 29 -4.36 -21.64 8.02
C ARG A 29 -3.78 -20.78 6.91
N GLY A 30 -3.22 -19.62 7.24
CA GLY A 30 -2.89 -18.53 6.32
C GLY A 30 -3.96 -17.43 6.30
N ALA A 31 -3.71 -16.37 5.56
CA ALA A 31 -4.59 -15.20 5.48
C ALA A 31 -5.90 -15.51 4.73
N ASP A 32 -7.03 -14.96 5.17
CA ASP A 32 -8.30 -15.06 4.46
C ASP A 32 -8.31 -14.23 3.18
N VAL A 33 -7.70 -13.03 3.24
CA VAL A 33 -7.57 -12.10 2.11
C VAL A 33 -6.14 -11.57 2.07
N VAL A 34 -5.56 -11.48 0.88
CA VAL A 34 -4.27 -10.81 0.65
C VAL A 34 -4.45 -9.72 -0.38
N MET A 35 -4.01 -8.52 -0.06
CA MET A 35 -3.91 -7.40 -1.01
C MET A 35 -2.47 -7.27 -1.47
N GLU A 36 -2.22 -7.51 -2.75
CA GLU A 36 -0.94 -7.29 -3.40
C GLU A 36 -0.94 -5.88 -4.02
N VAL A 37 -0.06 -4.99 -3.56
CA VAL A 37 -0.05 -3.57 -3.95
C VAL A 37 1.30 -3.11 -4.51
N VAL A 38 2.20 -4.03 -4.79
CA VAL A 38 3.56 -3.76 -5.30
C VAL A 38 3.59 -3.79 -6.83
N GLY A 39 2.92 -4.78 -7.44
CA GLY A 39 2.94 -5.00 -8.88
C GLY A 39 4.18 -5.73 -9.38
N HIS A 40 4.74 -6.62 -8.58
CA HIS A 40 5.88 -7.47 -8.95
C HIS A 40 5.53 -8.95 -8.79
N THR A 41 6.08 -9.79 -9.67
CA THR A 41 5.82 -11.24 -9.67
C THR A 41 6.14 -11.88 -8.31
N ASP A 42 7.26 -11.55 -7.69
CA ASP A 42 7.64 -12.10 -6.38
C ASP A 42 6.63 -11.73 -5.28
N ALA A 43 6.07 -10.51 -5.33
CA ALA A 43 5.05 -10.09 -4.38
C ALA A 43 3.75 -10.88 -4.56
N LEU A 44 3.39 -11.19 -5.80
CA LEU A 44 2.22 -12.02 -6.11
C LEU A 44 2.43 -13.49 -5.71
N LEU A 45 3.62 -14.04 -5.94
CA LEU A 45 3.98 -15.39 -5.48
C LEU A 45 3.97 -15.47 -3.96
N LEU A 46 4.52 -14.46 -3.28
CA LEU A 46 4.41 -14.36 -1.82
C LEU A 46 2.94 -14.31 -1.37
N ALA A 47 2.09 -13.54 -2.05
CA ALA A 47 0.66 -13.51 -1.75
C ALA A 47 0.01 -14.90 -1.84
N LEU A 48 0.43 -15.72 -2.83
CA LEU A 48 0.00 -17.11 -2.94
C LEU A 48 0.52 -17.99 -1.79
N ASP A 49 1.70 -17.71 -1.25
CA ASP A 49 2.22 -18.46 -0.09
C ASP A 49 1.52 -18.08 1.21
N LEU A 50 1.13 -16.80 1.34
CA LEU A 50 0.46 -16.26 2.53
C LEU A 50 -1.02 -16.64 2.62
N ILE A 51 -1.70 -16.79 1.45
CA ILE A 51 -3.14 -17.05 1.41
C ILE A 51 -3.47 -18.48 1.85
N ARG A 52 -4.57 -18.64 2.59
CA ARG A 52 -5.12 -19.96 2.87
C ARG A 52 -5.81 -20.57 1.64
N PRO A 53 -6.04 -21.89 1.62
CA PRO A 53 -6.97 -22.48 0.65
C PRO A 53 -8.35 -21.78 0.72
N TRP A 54 -8.98 -21.59 -0.44
CA TRP A 54 -10.26 -20.88 -0.59
C TRP A 54 -10.21 -19.41 -0.12
N GLY A 55 -9.01 -18.83 -0.09
CA GLY A 55 -8.82 -17.40 0.20
C GLY A 55 -8.94 -16.54 -1.05
N GLN A 56 -8.86 -15.23 -0.86
CA GLN A 56 -8.99 -14.25 -1.93
C GLN A 56 -7.74 -13.38 -2.04
N ILE A 57 -7.22 -13.23 -3.25
CA ILE A 57 -6.12 -12.29 -3.56
C ILE A 57 -6.66 -11.16 -4.41
N SER A 58 -6.45 -9.92 -3.97
CA SER A 58 -6.70 -8.72 -4.75
C SER A 58 -5.37 -8.07 -5.14
N SER A 59 -4.99 -8.19 -6.41
CA SER A 59 -3.77 -7.57 -6.95
C SER A 59 -4.10 -6.22 -7.54
N ILE A 60 -3.69 -5.17 -6.83
CA ILE A 60 -3.90 -3.76 -7.19
C ILE A 60 -2.61 -3.19 -7.79
N GLY A 61 -1.47 -3.81 -7.49
CA GLY A 61 -0.17 -3.45 -8.05
C GLY A 61 -0.16 -3.53 -9.58
N VAL A 62 0.57 -2.65 -10.22
CA VAL A 62 0.65 -2.62 -11.69
C VAL A 62 1.77 -3.53 -12.15
N HIS A 63 1.41 -4.73 -12.62
CA HIS A 63 2.36 -5.67 -13.21
C HIS A 63 2.68 -5.24 -14.64
N THR A 64 3.93 -4.86 -14.89
CA THR A 64 4.43 -4.47 -16.21
C THR A 64 5.13 -5.61 -16.95
N GLU A 65 5.42 -6.69 -16.24
CA GLU A 65 6.11 -7.85 -16.77
C GLU A 65 5.18 -9.07 -16.84
N LYS A 66 5.62 -10.08 -17.57
CA LYS A 66 4.91 -11.35 -17.64
C LYS A 66 4.85 -12.02 -16.26
N ILE A 67 3.65 -12.38 -15.84
CA ILE A 67 3.43 -13.13 -14.61
C ILE A 67 3.52 -14.63 -14.93
N GLU A 68 4.48 -15.32 -14.37
CA GLU A 68 4.61 -16.76 -14.49
C GLU A 68 4.04 -17.46 -13.23
N MET A 69 2.97 -18.21 -13.41
CA MET A 69 2.33 -18.99 -12.34
C MET A 69 2.16 -20.43 -12.75
N ASN A 70 2.35 -21.33 -11.80
CA ASN A 70 2.10 -22.75 -12.00
C ASN A 70 0.63 -23.07 -11.71
N GLY A 71 -0.08 -23.65 -12.69
CA GLY A 71 -1.49 -24.01 -12.55
C GLY A 71 -1.77 -25.00 -11.41
N LEU A 72 -0.83 -25.90 -11.10
CA LEU A 72 -0.98 -26.85 -9.99
C LEU A 72 -0.96 -26.13 -8.63
N MET A 73 -0.15 -25.08 -8.49
CA MET A 73 -0.14 -24.23 -7.29
C MET A 73 -1.50 -23.57 -7.07
N LEU A 74 -2.11 -23.02 -8.12
CA LEU A 74 -3.43 -22.41 -8.05
C LEU A 74 -4.52 -23.45 -7.74
N TYR A 75 -4.49 -24.58 -8.42
CA TYR A 75 -5.41 -25.70 -8.20
C TYR A 75 -5.38 -26.20 -6.76
N GLY A 76 -4.19 -26.39 -6.19
CA GLY A 76 -4.03 -26.88 -4.82
C GLY A 76 -4.58 -25.95 -3.73
N LYS A 77 -4.77 -24.66 -4.05
CA LYS A 77 -5.28 -23.67 -3.10
C LYS A 77 -6.72 -23.24 -3.34
N ASN A 78 -7.30 -23.51 -4.51
CA ASN A 78 -8.65 -23.03 -4.85
C ASN A 78 -8.84 -21.51 -4.59
N VAL A 79 -7.85 -20.70 -4.91
CA VAL A 79 -7.90 -19.27 -4.64
C VAL A 79 -8.79 -18.52 -5.62
N THR A 80 -9.42 -17.45 -5.15
CA THR A 80 -10.03 -16.44 -6.01
C THR A 80 -9.04 -15.29 -6.19
N MET A 81 -8.80 -14.88 -7.44
CA MET A 81 -7.89 -13.78 -7.75
C MET A 81 -8.61 -12.71 -8.58
N SER A 82 -8.38 -11.45 -8.20
CA SER A 82 -8.83 -10.31 -8.99
C SER A 82 -7.65 -9.37 -9.26
N PHE A 83 -7.61 -8.84 -10.47
CA PHE A 83 -6.62 -7.86 -10.91
C PHE A 83 -7.32 -6.62 -11.39
N GLY A 84 -6.77 -5.47 -11.06
CA GLY A 84 -7.32 -4.23 -11.59
C GLY A 84 -6.96 -3.01 -10.76
N ARG A 85 -7.34 -1.86 -11.32
CA ARG A 85 -7.17 -0.57 -10.66
C ARG A 85 -8.25 -0.38 -9.59
N CYS A 86 -7.91 0.44 -8.61
CA CYS A 86 -8.91 1.01 -7.71
C CYS A 86 -9.99 1.76 -8.53
N PRO A 87 -11.28 1.44 -8.39
CA PRO A 87 -12.38 2.13 -9.07
C PRO A 87 -12.66 3.47 -8.38
N VAL A 88 -11.69 4.40 -8.43
CA VAL A 88 -11.67 5.64 -7.65
C VAL A 88 -13.00 6.38 -7.69
N ARG A 89 -13.61 6.48 -8.87
CA ARG A 89 -14.83 7.27 -9.05
C ARG A 89 -16.04 6.71 -8.28
N SER A 90 -16.14 5.39 -8.17
CA SER A 90 -17.27 4.74 -7.49
C SER A 90 -17.13 4.67 -5.98
N ILE A 91 -15.90 4.83 -5.47
CA ILE A 91 -15.63 4.71 -4.02
C ILE A 91 -15.12 6.03 -3.41
N PHE A 92 -15.09 7.12 -4.21
CA PHE A 92 -14.47 8.38 -3.78
C PHE A 92 -15.18 8.98 -2.57
N GLU A 93 -16.51 8.99 -2.56
CA GLU A 93 -17.28 9.57 -1.45
C GLU A 93 -17.01 8.82 -0.15
N ASP A 94 -17.10 7.49 -0.16
CA ASP A 94 -16.82 6.65 1.00
C ASP A 94 -15.37 6.82 1.48
N ALA A 95 -14.42 6.88 0.54
CA ALA A 95 -13.01 7.08 0.86
C ALA A 95 -12.75 8.47 1.48
N LEU A 96 -13.46 9.50 1.01
CA LEU A 96 -13.37 10.86 1.55
C LEU A 96 -13.91 10.92 2.98
N GLU A 97 -15.02 10.28 3.27
CA GLU A 97 -15.57 10.18 4.63
C GLU A 97 -14.58 9.52 5.59
N VAL A 98 -13.97 8.41 5.17
CA VAL A 98 -12.93 7.73 5.96
C VAL A 98 -11.71 8.62 6.15
N LEU A 99 -11.27 9.33 5.08
CA LEU A 99 -10.14 10.25 5.18
C LEU A 99 -10.41 11.38 6.16
N VAL A 100 -11.58 11.99 6.13
CA VAL A 100 -11.98 13.06 7.08
C VAL A 100 -11.95 12.55 8.51
N LYS A 101 -12.45 11.35 8.74
CA LYS A 101 -12.49 10.73 10.07
C LYS A 101 -11.09 10.35 10.60
N GLU A 102 -10.23 9.83 9.72
CA GLU A 102 -8.94 9.24 10.10
C GLU A 102 -7.73 10.10 9.68
N GLN A 103 -7.96 11.35 9.24
CA GLN A 103 -6.93 12.23 8.68
C GLN A 103 -5.68 12.36 9.54
N LYS A 104 -5.83 12.37 10.86
CA LYS A 104 -4.69 12.45 11.79
C LYS A 104 -3.75 11.26 11.71
N LYS A 105 -4.29 10.06 11.43
CA LYS A 105 -3.49 8.84 11.30
C LYS A 105 -2.67 8.81 10.02
N VAL A 106 -3.13 9.48 8.96
CA VAL A 106 -2.51 9.45 7.64
C VAL A 106 -1.84 10.77 7.25
N ALA A 107 -1.84 11.77 8.15
CA ALA A 107 -1.26 13.10 7.90
C ALA A 107 0.21 13.04 7.47
N PHE A 108 0.98 12.07 7.98
CA PHE A 108 2.39 11.86 7.62
C PHE A 108 2.61 11.64 6.11
N LEU A 109 1.61 11.11 5.40
CA LEU A 109 1.69 10.92 3.95
C LEU A 109 1.77 12.26 3.19
N CYS A 110 1.15 13.32 3.73
CA CYS A 110 1.08 14.65 3.11
C CYS A 110 1.99 15.68 3.81
N GLY A 111 2.92 15.23 4.65
CA GLY A 111 3.75 16.09 5.50
C GLY A 111 4.72 17.01 4.73
N LYS A 112 4.95 16.76 3.44
CA LYS A 112 5.83 17.63 2.63
C LYS A 112 5.02 18.35 1.53
N THR A 113 5.03 19.68 1.59
CA THR A 113 4.46 20.52 0.54
C THR A 113 5.57 21.33 -0.12
N MET A 114 5.58 21.42 -1.45
CA MET A 114 6.57 22.16 -2.23
C MET A 114 5.87 23.02 -3.29
N PRO A 115 6.47 24.14 -3.74
CA PRO A 115 6.00 24.84 -4.93
C PRO A 115 6.22 23.97 -6.17
N LEU A 116 5.40 24.18 -7.21
CA LEU A 116 5.49 23.40 -8.45
C LEU A 116 6.84 23.55 -9.14
N GLU A 117 7.47 24.71 -9.01
CA GLU A 117 8.80 25.01 -9.57
C GLU A 117 9.88 24.07 -9.06
N ASP A 118 9.70 23.51 -7.87
CA ASP A 118 10.63 22.56 -7.25
C ASP A 118 10.31 21.10 -7.62
N ALA A 119 9.42 20.85 -8.59
CA ALA A 119 9.03 19.49 -9.00
C ALA A 119 10.22 18.58 -9.34
N PRO A 120 11.26 19.00 -10.07
CA PRO A 120 12.41 18.14 -10.33
C PRO A 120 13.04 17.61 -9.04
N LYS A 121 13.22 18.46 -8.05
CA LYS A 121 13.76 18.08 -6.74
C LYS A 121 12.82 17.18 -5.96
N ALA A 122 11.53 17.42 -6.07
CA ALA A 122 10.50 16.59 -5.44
C ALA A 122 10.53 15.15 -5.98
N TYR A 123 10.68 14.98 -7.29
CA TYR A 123 10.79 13.67 -7.92
C TYR A 123 12.07 12.93 -7.52
N GLU A 124 13.22 13.63 -7.45
CA GLU A 124 14.46 13.05 -6.94
C GLU A 124 14.32 12.54 -5.50
N ASP A 125 13.71 13.34 -4.62
CA ASP A 125 13.50 12.97 -3.22
C ASP A 125 12.54 11.79 -3.08
N PHE A 126 11.51 11.73 -3.92
CA PHE A 126 10.55 10.62 -3.95
C PHE A 126 11.22 9.32 -4.46
N GLU A 127 11.96 9.39 -5.56
CA GLU A 127 12.72 8.25 -6.12
C GLU A 127 13.73 7.71 -5.11
N ALA A 128 14.43 8.62 -4.41
CA ALA A 128 15.36 8.27 -3.35
C ALA A 128 14.68 7.78 -2.05
N ARG A 129 13.34 7.62 -2.04
CA ARG A 129 12.52 7.18 -0.89
C ARG A 129 12.72 8.00 0.38
N LYS A 130 13.09 9.29 0.24
CA LYS A 130 13.23 10.21 1.38
C LYS A 130 11.89 10.72 1.89
N VAL A 131 10.85 10.63 1.07
CA VAL A 131 9.49 11.08 1.36
C VAL A 131 8.47 10.08 0.85
N HIS A 132 7.30 10.00 1.52
CA HIS A 132 6.20 9.13 1.09
C HIS A 132 5.35 9.77 -0.01
N LYS A 133 5.14 11.08 0.09
CA LYS A 133 4.35 11.87 -0.85
C LYS A 133 4.75 13.32 -0.76
N ILE A 134 4.65 14.03 -1.88
CA ILE A 134 4.83 15.49 -1.94
C ILE A 134 3.57 16.09 -2.56
N VAL A 135 3.03 17.12 -1.91
CA VAL A 135 1.89 17.87 -2.42
C VAL A 135 2.41 19.19 -2.98
N PHE A 136 2.11 19.49 -4.24
CA PHE A 136 2.48 20.76 -4.85
C PHE A 136 1.43 21.83 -4.57
N LYS A 137 1.90 23.00 -4.15
CA LYS A 137 1.08 24.23 -4.13
C LYS A 137 1.13 24.89 -5.49
N MET A 138 -0.05 25.14 -6.06
CA MET A 138 -0.19 25.85 -7.32
C MET A 138 -0.37 27.35 -7.02
N GLY A 139 0.56 28.19 -7.47
CA GLY A 139 0.49 29.64 -7.38
C GLY A 139 0.72 30.26 -5.98
N GLY A 140 1.76 31.06 -5.84
CA GLY A 140 1.96 32.08 -4.82
C GLY A 140 2.29 31.64 -3.39
N GLU A 141 3.37 32.20 -2.89
CA GLU A 141 3.95 32.14 -1.54
C GLU A 141 4.73 30.89 -1.16
N LYS A 142 6.04 31.07 -1.07
CA LYS A 142 7.00 30.17 -0.43
C LYS A 142 6.71 30.09 1.07
N THR A 143 5.78 29.23 1.46
CA THR A 143 5.58 28.96 2.89
C THR A 143 5.78 27.48 3.15
N GLY A 144 6.93 27.17 3.76
CA GLY A 144 7.27 25.85 4.28
C GLY A 144 6.53 25.48 5.57
N GLN A 145 5.22 25.72 5.64
CA GLN A 145 4.41 25.27 6.77
C GLN A 145 3.83 23.89 6.50
N SER A 146 4.10 22.96 7.40
CA SER A 146 3.52 21.61 7.35
C SER A 146 2.02 21.67 7.60
N ILE A 147 1.29 20.75 6.97
CA ILE A 147 -0.16 20.58 7.20
C ILE A 147 -0.47 20.24 8.67
N GLU A 148 0.50 19.70 9.40
CA GLU A 148 0.40 19.39 10.83
C GLU A 148 0.07 20.60 11.72
N GLU A 149 0.45 21.83 11.31
CA GLU A 149 0.16 23.04 12.07
C GLU A 149 -1.29 23.57 11.91
N LYS A 150 -2.05 23.07 10.93
CA LYS A 150 -3.43 23.52 10.67
C LYS A 150 -4.52 22.61 11.24
N VAL A 151 -4.15 21.51 11.88
CA VAL A 151 -5.08 20.51 12.45
C VAL A 151 -5.05 20.56 13.99
N LYS A 152 -4.75 21.72 14.57
CA LYS A 152 -4.93 21.98 16.01
C LYS A 152 -6.30 22.52 16.33
#